data_37dfc1e7c80e0c628eaca74838cc0d06
#
_entry.id   37dfc1e7c80e0c628eaca74838cc0d06
#
_cell.length_a   1.000
_cell.length_b   1.000
_cell.length_c   1.000
_cell.angle_alpha   90.00
_cell.angle_beta   90.00
_cell.angle_gamma   90.00
#
_symmetry.space_group_name_H-M   'P 1'
#
loop_
_entity.id
_entity.type
_entity.pdbx_description
1 polymer ?
#
loop_
_entity_poly.entity_id
_entity_poly.type
_entity_poly.pdbx_seq_one_letter_code
_entity_poly.pdbx_strand_id
1 'polypeptide(L)'
;MYLEAGALSDALDFYAKAEHLAGMQKIKDIALAGGDVFLFQGAARALGIELRDADWENIAQTAMELGKYAFAKQALEKTSNTGLMNALMNKMKAEESKQSA
;
A
#
# COMPACT_ATOMS: atom_id res chain seq x y z
N MET A 1 19.83 2.18 -5.44
CA MET A 1 20.06 2.07 -3.98
C MET A 1 18.85 1.39 -3.34
N TYR A 2 19.09 0.34 -2.61
CA TYR A 2 18.04 -0.39 -1.92
C TYR A 2 17.75 0.26 -0.57
N LEU A 3 16.49 0.65 -0.34
CA LEU A 3 16.04 1.19 0.93
C LEU A 3 15.09 0.20 1.60
N GLU A 4 15.39 -0.19 2.81
CA GLU A 4 14.50 -1.02 3.60
C GLU A 4 13.28 -0.22 4.07
N ALA A 5 12.18 -0.91 4.38
CA ALA A 5 10.95 -0.27 4.83
C ALA A 5 11.18 0.64 6.04
N GLY A 6 12.04 0.24 6.97
CA GLY A 6 12.38 1.07 8.12
C GLY A 6 13.04 2.37 7.74
N ALA A 7 13.97 2.34 6.76
CA ALA A 7 14.64 3.53 6.27
C ALA A 7 13.65 4.49 5.58
N LEU A 8 12.66 3.95 4.86
CA LEU A 8 11.63 4.76 4.22
C LEU A 8 10.73 5.42 5.26
N SER A 9 10.37 4.72 6.33
CA SER A 9 9.59 5.30 7.42
C SER A 9 10.35 6.43 8.12
N ASP A 10 11.64 6.23 8.37
CA ASP A 10 12.49 7.26 8.98
C ASP A 10 12.62 8.48 8.07
N ALA A 11 12.77 8.26 6.77
CA ALA A 11 12.83 9.34 5.79
C ALA A 11 11.50 10.11 5.76
N LEU A 12 10.38 9.41 5.85
CA LEU A 12 9.07 10.06 5.89
C LEU A 12 8.94 10.96 7.12
N ASP A 13 9.35 10.47 8.30
CA ASP A 13 9.31 11.26 9.53
C ASP A 13 10.16 12.51 9.41
N PHE A 14 11.36 12.37 8.84
CA PHE A 14 12.25 13.50 8.61
C PHE A 14 11.60 14.53 7.68
N TYR A 15 11.06 14.09 6.56
CA TYR A 15 10.40 14.98 5.60
C TYR A 15 9.16 15.65 6.19
N ALA A 16 8.41 14.93 7.01
CA ALA A 16 7.23 15.48 7.66
C ALA A 16 7.61 16.61 8.64
N LYS A 17 8.65 16.41 9.43
CA LYS A 17 9.15 17.43 10.37
C LYS A 17 9.72 18.63 9.64
N ALA A 18 10.36 18.43 8.49
CA ALA A 18 10.93 19.49 7.67
C ALA A 18 9.91 20.14 6.74
N GLU A 19 8.66 19.65 6.75
CA GLU A 19 7.60 20.09 5.83
C GLU A 19 8.02 20.01 4.37
N HIS A 20 8.77 18.95 4.02
CA HIS A 20 9.33 18.75 2.69
C HIS A 20 8.33 18.00 1.82
N LEU A 21 7.45 18.73 1.14
CA LEU A 21 6.34 18.15 0.36
C LEU A 21 6.81 17.20 -0.73
N ALA A 22 7.84 17.59 -1.49
CA ALA A 22 8.36 16.76 -2.57
C ALA A 22 8.90 15.43 -2.05
N GLY A 23 9.57 15.44 -0.89
CA GLY A 23 10.07 14.22 -0.25
C GLY A 23 8.95 13.30 0.20
N MET A 24 7.90 13.86 0.82
CA MET A 24 6.74 13.09 1.24
C MET A 24 5.99 12.49 0.05
N GLN A 25 5.85 13.26 -1.03
CA GLN A 25 5.21 12.76 -2.25
C GLN A 25 6.01 11.61 -2.87
N LYS A 26 7.34 11.72 -2.87
CA LYS A 26 8.22 10.67 -3.38
C LYS A 26 8.05 9.38 -2.59
N ILE A 27 7.98 9.48 -1.27
CA ILE A 27 7.75 8.30 -0.41
C ILE A 27 6.39 7.68 -0.72
N LYS A 28 5.37 8.51 -0.91
CA LYS A 28 4.03 8.03 -1.28
C LYS A 28 4.07 7.24 -2.59
N ASP A 29 4.77 7.75 -3.59
CA ASP A 29 4.90 7.08 -4.90
C ASP A 29 5.66 5.76 -4.78
N ILE A 30 6.72 5.73 -3.99
CA ILE A 30 7.49 4.49 -3.73
C ILE A 30 6.60 3.46 -3.04
N ALA A 31 5.81 3.89 -2.06
CA ALA A 31 4.90 3.01 -1.33
C ALA A 31 3.85 2.41 -2.26
N LEU A 32 3.29 3.24 -3.15
CA LEU A 32 2.29 2.76 -4.12
C LEU A 32 2.90 1.71 -5.05
N ALA A 33 4.08 2.00 -5.60
CA ALA A 33 4.77 1.07 -6.51
C ALA A 33 5.14 -0.24 -5.82
N GLY A 34 5.42 -0.21 -4.53
CA GLY A 34 5.77 -1.40 -3.75
C GLY A 34 4.60 -2.08 -3.06
N GLY A 35 3.39 -1.54 -3.17
CA GLY A 35 2.21 -2.08 -2.51
C GLY A 35 2.27 -2.00 -0.98
N ASP A 36 3.06 -1.07 -0.44
CA ASP A 36 3.21 -0.90 1.00
C ASP A 36 2.12 0.02 1.55
N VAL A 37 1.06 -0.59 2.03
CA VAL A 37 -0.13 0.13 2.50
C VAL A 37 0.16 1.01 3.72
N PHE A 38 0.98 0.55 4.65
CA PHE A 38 1.32 1.34 5.84
C PHE A 38 2.07 2.61 5.47
N LEU A 39 3.09 2.48 4.63
CA LEU A 39 3.91 3.62 4.21
C LEU A 39 3.09 4.59 3.36
N PHE A 40 2.25 4.05 2.47
CA PHE A 40 1.36 4.84 1.63
C PHE A 40 0.40 5.68 2.49
N GLN A 41 -0.24 5.05 3.46
CA GLN A 41 -1.15 5.72 4.37
C GLN A 41 -0.43 6.78 5.21
N GLY A 42 0.76 6.45 5.71
CA GLY A 42 1.58 7.39 6.48
C GLY A 42 1.99 8.62 5.68
N ALA A 43 2.39 8.41 4.43
CA ALA A 43 2.78 9.52 3.54
C ALA A 43 1.58 10.40 3.21
N ALA A 44 0.43 9.80 2.92
CA ALA A 44 -0.79 10.56 2.66
C ALA A 44 -1.19 11.41 3.86
N ARG A 45 -1.10 10.83 5.07
CA ARG A 45 -1.40 11.54 6.31
C ARG A 45 -0.44 12.72 6.51
N ALA A 46 0.85 12.51 6.27
CA ALA A 46 1.86 13.56 6.40
C ALA A 46 1.61 14.69 5.40
N LEU A 47 1.13 14.37 4.20
CA LEU A 47 0.80 15.34 3.17
C LEU A 47 -0.55 16.04 3.41
N GLY A 48 -1.35 15.56 4.37
CA GLY A 48 -2.69 16.07 4.60
C GLY A 48 -3.68 15.68 3.51
N ILE A 49 -3.41 14.59 2.82
CA ILE A 49 -4.27 14.07 1.75
C ILE A 49 -5.22 13.02 2.33
N GLU A 50 -6.51 13.17 2.04
CA GLU A 50 -7.50 12.16 2.38
C GLU A 50 -7.54 11.12 1.25
N LEU A 51 -7.29 9.87 1.60
CA LEU A 51 -7.31 8.77 0.63
C LEU A 51 -8.77 8.40 0.32
N ARG A 52 -9.05 8.27 -0.98
CA ARG A 52 -10.36 7.88 -1.48
C ARG A 52 -10.37 6.40 -1.85
N ASP A 53 -11.54 5.85 -2.11
CA ASP A 53 -11.69 4.46 -2.50
C ASP A 53 -10.80 4.11 -3.70
N ALA A 54 -10.71 4.99 -4.69
CA ALA A 54 -9.87 4.77 -5.87
C ALA A 54 -8.39 4.61 -5.49
N ASP A 55 -7.91 5.36 -4.51
CA ASP A 55 -6.52 5.28 -4.03
C ASP A 55 -6.26 3.93 -3.35
N TRP A 56 -7.19 3.51 -2.50
CA TRP A 56 -7.10 2.22 -1.81
C TRP A 56 -7.16 1.06 -2.79
N GLU A 57 -8.04 1.15 -3.79
CA GLU A 57 -8.16 0.12 -4.83
C GLU A 57 -6.89 0.01 -5.66
N ASN A 58 -6.27 1.14 -5.99
CA ASN A 58 -5.01 1.17 -6.74
C ASN A 58 -3.89 0.43 -6.02
N ILE A 59 -3.68 0.78 -4.74
CA ILE A 59 -2.59 0.13 -4.00
C ILE A 59 -2.93 -1.34 -3.70
N ALA A 60 -4.21 -1.65 -3.53
CA ALA A 60 -4.64 -3.04 -3.35
C ALA A 60 -4.30 -3.88 -4.57
N GLN A 61 -4.57 -3.39 -5.77
CA GLN A 61 -4.24 -4.09 -7.01
C GLN A 61 -2.74 -4.29 -7.14
N THR A 62 -1.94 -3.26 -6.86
CA THR A 62 -0.49 -3.36 -6.88
C THR A 62 0.00 -4.41 -5.89
N ALA A 63 -0.53 -4.40 -4.67
CA ALA A 63 -0.16 -5.37 -3.65
C ALA A 63 -0.53 -6.80 -4.08
N MET A 64 -1.70 -6.97 -4.70
CA MET A 64 -2.13 -8.28 -5.23
C MET A 64 -1.17 -8.80 -6.28
N GLU A 65 -0.77 -7.94 -7.21
CA GLU A 65 0.16 -8.31 -8.29
C GLU A 65 1.53 -8.72 -7.74
N LEU A 66 1.93 -8.12 -6.64
CA LEU A 66 3.20 -8.41 -5.98
C LEU A 66 3.12 -9.57 -4.99
N GLY A 67 1.93 -10.18 -4.83
CA GLY A 67 1.72 -11.27 -3.90
C GLY A 67 1.61 -10.83 -2.45
N LYS A 68 1.45 -9.54 -2.20
CA LYS A 68 1.32 -8.97 -0.85
C LYS A 68 -0.14 -8.94 -0.42
N TYR A 69 -0.74 -10.11 -0.27
CA TYR A 69 -2.19 -10.24 -0.06
C TYR A 69 -2.68 -9.63 1.25
N ALA A 70 -1.87 -9.68 2.31
CA ALA A 70 -2.24 -9.06 3.58
C ALA A 70 -2.41 -7.54 3.43
N PHE A 71 -1.50 -6.89 2.71
CA PHE A 71 -1.62 -5.46 2.43
C PHE A 71 -2.82 -5.16 1.53
N ALA A 72 -3.04 -5.99 0.51
CA ALA A 72 -4.19 -5.83 -0.37
C ALA A 72 -5.49 -5.89 0.43
N LYS A 73 -5.61 -6.86 1.34
CA LYS A 73 -6.78 -7.02 2.20
C LYS A 73 -6.99 -5.78 3.06
N GLN A 74 -5.93 -5.28 3.69
CA GLN A 74 -6.01 -4.08 4.53
C GLN A 74 -6.52 -2.88 3.74
N ALA A 75 -6.01 -2.68 2.52
CA ALA A 75 -6.45 -1.59 1.68
C ALA A 75 -7.92 -1.72 1.29
N LEU A 76 -8.34 -2.92 0.90
CA LEU A 76 -9.72 -3.15 0.47
C LEU A 76 -10.73 -3.06 1.62
N GLU A 77 -10.31 -3.32 2.84
CA GLU A 77 -11.16 -3.13 4.02
C GLU A 77 -11.55 -1.67 4.24
N LYS A 78 -10.80 -0.73 3.64
CA LYS A 78 -11.10 0.70 3.71
C LYS A 78 -12.11 1.13 2.65
N THR A 79 -12.49 0.21 1.74
CA THR A 79 -13.42 0.50 0.65
C THR A 79 -14.67 -0.37 0.80
N SER A 80 -15.67 -0.06 -0.01
CA SER A 80 -16.87 -0.91 -0.11
C SER A 80 -16.84 -1.78 -1.38
N ASN A 81 -15.68 -1.93 -2.01
CA ASN A 81 -15.55 -2.69 -3.26
C ASN A 81 -15.50 -4.19 -2.98
N THR A 82 -16.67 -4.82 -2.91
CA THR A 82 -16.79 -6.26 -2.66
C THR A 82 -16.28 -7.09 -3.84
N GLY A 83 -16.35 -6.56 -5.07
CA GLY A 83 -15.85 -7.24 -6.24
C GLY A 83 -14.34 -7.48 -6.18
N LEU A 84 -13.59 -6.45 -5.82
CA LEU A 84 -12.14 -6.58 -5.65
C LEU A 84 -11.78 -7.47 -4.46
N MET A 85 -12.53 -7.37 -3.37
CA MET A 85 -12.31 -8.25 -2.21
C MET A 85 -12.52 -9.71 -2.59
N ASN A 86 -13.56 -10.01 -3.35
CA ASN A 86 -13.82 -11.37 -3.83
C ASN A 86 -12.72 -11.86 -4.76
N ALA A 87 -12.23 -11.00 -5.66
CA ALA A 87 -11.09 -11.33 -6.53
C ALA A 87 -9.84 -11.66 -5.71
N LEU A 88 -9.58 -10.88 -4.66
CA LEU A 88 -8.47 -11.13 -3.74
C LEU A 88 -8.61 -12.48 -3.04
N MET A 89 -9.79 -12.76 -2.50
CA MET A 89 -10.04 -14.02 -1.80
C MET A 89 -9.85 -15.22 -2.72
N ASN A 90 -10.32 -15.13 -3.97
CA ASN A 90 -10.14 -16.18 -4.96
C ASN A 90 -8.65 -16.38 -5.28
N LYS A 91 -7.90 -15.30 -5.40
CA LYS A 91 -6.46 -15.39 -5.69
C LYS A 91 -5.71 -16.02 -4.53
N MET A 92 -6.07 -15.69 -3.29
CA MET A 92 -5.48 -16.28 -2.10
C MET A 92 -5.75 -17.79 -2.04
N LYS A 93 -6.97 -18.21 -2.37
CA LYS A 93 -7.33 -19.64 -2.44
C LYS A 93 -6.52 -20.37 -3.49
N ALA A 94 -6.32 -19.77 -4.66
CA ALA A 94 -5.55 -20.37 -5.74
C ALA A 94 -4.10 -20.60 -5.31
N GLU A 95 -3.49 -19.63 -4.63
CA GLU A 95 -2.12 -19.74 -4.13
C GLU A 95 -2.03 -20.81 -3.04
N GLU A 96 -2.99 -20.86 -2.13
CA GLU A 96 -3.05 -21.85 -1.07
C GLU A 96 -3.16 -23.27 -1.66
N SER A 97 -4.00 -23.45 -2.68
CA SER A 97 -4.13 -24.74 -3.37
C SER A 97 -2.83 -25.18 -4.01
N LYS A 98 -2.06 -24.27 -4.60
CA LYS A 98 -0.76 -24.58 -5.19
C LYS A 98 0.25 -25.01 -4.15
N GLN A 99 0.19 -24.43 -2.95
CA GLN A 99 1.14 -24.75 -1.88
C GLN A 99 0.83 -26.08 -1.20
N SER A 100 -0.42 -26.50 -1.22
CA SER A 100 -0.84 -27.73 -0.55
C SER A 100 -0.67 -28.99 -1.39
N ALA A 101 -0.17 -28.87 -2.61
CA ALA A 101 0.04 -30.03 -3.49
C ALA A 101 1.27 -30.86 -3.13
#